data_e9ba18bbc15f9965b328579a6e9b07db
#
_entry.id   e9ba18bbc15f9965b328579a6e9b07db
#
_cell.length_a   1.000
_cell.length_b   1.000
_cell.length_c   1.000
_cell.angle_alpha   90.00
_cell.angle_beta   90.00
_cell.angle_gamma   90.00
#
_symmetry.space_group_name_H-M   'P 1'
#
loop_
_entity.id
_entity.type
_entity.pdbx_description
1 polymer ?
#
loop_
_entity_poly.entity_id
_entity_poly.type
_entity_poly.pdbx_seq_one_letter_code
_entity_poly.pdbx_strand_id
1 'polypeptide(L)'
;MLVSDHPHLFECGGENYHIDFDAWEYVRGHENDPWKTRPDPSWVGTPALPVDEPRRGHFKYQDSRTWFKSEEDFPGPQTMQAAVQWVRTNAGHHDRSLLVIDEFDPHEPFDTPEPWASKYRAHEEDPWMIWPPYVIDGLKNGLITEEEGRSLRAAYGAKLSMIDHWFGKLLDAIDASPDADETAVIICTDHGHYLGEFDVWGKPGFPIHNTLGHIPMMIRWPGIKPRREQALTTTVDIHATLCDVYGITVEHRTHGRSLVPLIEQKASSVRDHCLSGYWGREVQLVTQNYTYTRGSVGDGFPLSMWSNRWSTMPVHSMPHIRLPRPDQRAYLDAMPGSSVPVIRQPFMQGDFLPFWAYGGLKNENLLFDRNVDPGELDNLAAVHGTVQTEIEKSLVRRLKEALLEINAPEDVLERLGLQTH
;
A
#
# COMPACT_ATOMS: atom_id res chain seq x y z
N MET A 1 13.59 -4.00 16.11
CA MET A 1 14.01 -2.71 15.53
C MET A 1 13.07 -2.36 14.38
N LEU A 2 12.65 -1.10 14.30
CA LEU A 2 11.99 -0.52 13.13
C LEU A 2 12.92 0.56 12.53
N VAL A 3 13.11 0.54 11.21
CA VAL A 3 13.69 1.65 10.45
C VAL A 3 12.63 2.10 9.45
N SER A 4 12.30 3.38 9.40
CA SER A 4 11.25 3.89 8.51
C SER A 4 11.56 5.30 8.02
N ASP A 5 11.26 5.59 6.76
CA ASP A 5 11.20 6.93 6.19
C ASP A 5 9.76 7.32 5.80
N HIS A 6 8.79 6.54 6.22
CA HIS A 6 7.38 6.70 5.92
C HIS A 6 6.76 7.81 6.78
N PRO A 7 6.54 9.02 6.24
CA PRO A 7 6.10 10.17 7.04
C PRO A 7 4.73 9.95 7.67
N HIS A 8 3.83 9.23 6.99
CA HIS A 8 2.46 9.01 7.45
C HIS A 8 2.36 8.25 8.78
N LEU A 9 3.37 7.47 9.17
CA LEU A 9 3.40 6.81 10.48
C LEU A 9 3.56 7.77 11.66
N PHE A 10 4.01 9.01 11.41
CA PHE A 10 4.38 9.97 12.45
C PHE A 10 3.57 11.28 12.40
N GLU A 11 2.58 11.37 11.50
CA GLU A 11 1.87 12.61 11.23
C GLU A 11 0.79 12.95 12.25
N CYS A 12 0.16 11.95 12.82
CA CYS A 12 -1.03 12.14 13.64
C CYS A 12 -0.84 11.63 15.06
N GLY A 13 -1.40 12.36 16.01
CA GLY A 13 -1.51 11.89 17.39
C GLY A 13 -2.38 10.61 17.46
N GLY A 14 -1.91 9.61 18.20
CA GLY A 14 -2.55 8.31 18.34
C GLY A 14 -2.05 7.24 17.36
N GLU A 15 -1.19 7.59 16.43
CA GLU A 15 -0.47 6.65 15.56
C GLU A 15 0.91 6.38 16.13
N ASN A 16 0.99 5.47 17.10
CA ASN A 16 2.22 5.16 17.81
C ASN A 16 2.73 3.77 17.43
N TYR A 17 2.75 3.45 16.14
CA TYR A 17 3.13 2.13 15.62
C TYR A 17 4.58 1.74 15.97
N HIS A 18 5.44 2.72 16.19
CA HIS A 18 6.86 2.53 16.49
C HIS A 18 7.13 2.16 17.95
N ILE A 19 6.24 2.50 18.89
CA ILE A 19 6.53 2.37 20.34
C ILE A 19 6.56 0.92 20.83
N ASP A 20 6.01 -0.01 20.07
CA ASP A 20 6.03 -1.43 20.39
C ASP A 20 7.32 -2.14 19.94
N PHE A 21 8.23 -1.41 19.29
CA PHE A 21 9.57 -1.89 18.97
C PHE A 21 10.56 -1.48 20.07
N ASP A 22 11.51 -2.38 20.44
CA ASP A 22 12.56 -2.09 21.41
C ASP A 22 13.46 -0.93 20.99
N ALA A 23 13.61 -0.71 19.69
CA ALA A 23 14.33 0.41 19.10
C ALA A 23 13.74 0.78 17.75
N TRP A 24 13.83 2.07 17.39
CA TRP A 24 13.35 2.56 16.11
C TRP A 24 14.15 3.77 15.64
N GLU A 25 14.21 3.94 14.33
CA GLU A 25 14.83 5.08 13.66
C GLU A 25 13.91 5.61 12.58
N TYR A 26 13.66 6.93 12.59
CA TYR A 26 12.87 7.61 11.58
C TYR A 26 13.76 8.48 10.71
N VAL A 27 13.87 8.12 9.44
CA VAL A 27 14.59 8.87 8.41
C VAL A 27 13.68 9.94 7.83
N ARG A 28 14.20 11.17 7.69
CA ARG A 28 13.41 12.34 7.34
C ARG A 28 13.58 12.77 5.89
N GLY A 29 12.55 13.46 5.36
CA GLY A 29 12.64 14.20 4.10
C GLY A 29 11.93 13.57 2.92
N HIS A 30 11.22 12.46 3.10
CA HIS A 30 10.40 11.86 2.03
C HIS A 30 9.10 12.65 1.85
N GLU A 31 8.57 12.67 0.64
CA GLU A 31 7.31 13.28 0.24
C GLU A 31 7.12 14.69 0.87
N ASN A 32 6.01 14.92 1.57
CA ASN A 32 5.72 16.17 2.27
C ASN A 32 6.13 16.17 3.75
N ASP A 33 7.09 15.35 4.16
CA ASP A 33 7.62 15.35 5.52
C ASP A 33 8.02 16.78 5.93
N PRO A 34 7.48 17.35 7.03
CA PRO A 34 7.79 18.70 7.48
C PRO A 34 9.17 18.80 8.13
N TRP A 35 10.22 18.44 7.41
CA TRP A 35 11.58 18.38 7.94
C TRP A 35 12.31 19.71 7.87
N LYS A 36 12.42 20.29 6.67
CA LYS A 36 13.10 21.59 6.51
C LYS A 36 12.07 22.72 6.39
N THR A 37 12.44 23.89 6.91
CA THR A 37 11.57 25.08 6.92
C THR A 37 11.96 26.12 5.86
N ARG A 38 13.06 25.87 5.14
CA ARG A 38 13.54 26.72 4.05
C ARG A 38 14.43 25.90 3.11
N PRO A 39 14.54 26.29 1.84
CA PRO A 39 15.51 25.71 0.92
C PRO A 39 16.95 26.04 1.32
N ASP A 40 17.89 25.22 0.88
CA ASP A 40 19.32 25.56 0.92
C ASP A 40 19.60 26.72 -0.04
N PRO A 41 20.20 27.84 0.44
CA PRO A 41 20.48 28.97 -0.43
C PRO A 41 21.51 28.69 -1.55
N SER A 42 22.27 27.62 -1.45
CA SER A 42 23.22 27.18 -2.50
C SER A 42 22.60 26.27 -3.55
N TRP A 43 21.31 25.96 -3.45
CA TRP A 43 20.62 25.09 -4.40
C TRP A 43 20.54 25.71 -5.81
N VAL A 44 20.97 24.98 -6.80
CA VAL A 44 21.01 25.42 -8.21
C VAL A 44 19.89 24.80 -9.07
N GLY A 45 19.03 23.97 -8.46
CA GLY A 45 17.97 23.26 -9.17
C GLY A 45 18.43 21.92 -9.80
N THR A 46 17.44 21.16 -10.21
CA THR A 46 17.59 20.01 -11.10
C THR A 46 16.60 20.17 -12.25
N PRO A 47 16.74 19.41 -13.35
CA PRO A 47 15.73 19.43 -14.42
C PRO A 47 14.32 19.13 -13.95
N ALA A 48 14.17 18.24 -12.95
CA ALA A 48 12.86 17.89 -12.36
C ALA A 48 12.34 18.94 -11.35
N LEU A 49 13.23 19.72 -10.75
CA LEU A 49 12.92 20.74 -9.74
C LEU A 49 13.74 22.01 -10.01
N PRO A 50 13.41 22.79 -11.06
CA PRO A 50 14.10 24.04 -11.36
C PRO A 50 13.84 25.11 -10.30
N VAL A 51 14.83 26.00 -10.11
CA VAL A 51 14.78 27.04 -9.05
C VAL A 51 13.67 28.06 -9.29
N ASP A 52 13.42 28.38 -10.57
CA ASP A 52 12.54 29.49 -10.98
C ASP A 52 11.07 29.07 -11.15
N GLU A 53 10.74 27.80 -10.98
CA GLU A 53 9.33 27.37 -11.04
C GLU A 53 8.59 27.66 -9.74
N PRO A 54 7.33 28.14 -9.84
CA PRO A 54 6.50 28.35 -8.66
C PRO A 54 6.30 27.03 -7.92
N ARG A 55 6.47 27.06 -6.60
CA ARG A 55 6.25 25.93 -5.70
C ARG A 55 4.81 25.42 -5.85
N ARG A 56 4.63 24.24 -6.42
CA ARG A 56 3.32 23.60 -6.62
C ARG A 56 3.09 22.58 -5.51
N GLY A 57 2.17 22.85 -4.57
CA GLY A 57 1.60 21.85 -3.66
C GLY A 57 2.57 21.05 -2.75
N HIS A 58 3.70 20.62 -3.27
CA HIS A 58 4.71 19.78 -2.60
C HIS A 58 5.91 20.57 -2.08
N PHE A 59 5.68 21.79 -1.59
CA PHE A 59 6.75 22.71 -1.18
C PHE A 59 7.60 22.19 -0.01
N LYS A 60 7.07 21.34 0.87
CA LYS A 60 7.84 20.75 1.96
C LYS A 60 8.92 19.81 1.46
N TYR A 61 8.56 18.98 0.48
CA TYR A 61 9.54 18.15 -0.21
C TYR A 61 10.60 19.02 -0.90
N GLN A 62 10.18 20.04 -1.65
CA GLN A 62 11.12 20.92 -2.37
C GLN A 62 12.10 21.59 -1.42
N ASP A 63 11.64 22.07 -0.25
CA ASP A 63 12.53 22.65 0.76
C ASP A 63 13.53 21.61 1.30
N SER A 64 13.08 20.40 1.60
CA SER A 64 13.92 19.30 2.09
C SER A 64 14.90 18.81 1.03
N ARG A 65 14.44 18.61 -0.20
CA ARG A 65 15.24 18.14 -1.33
C ARG A 65 16.47 18.99 -1.64
N THR A 66 16.39 20.30 -1.45
CA THR A 66 17.53 21.21 -1.68
C THR A 66 18.74 20.91 -0.80
N TRP A 67 18.54 20.21 0.31
CA TRP A 67 19.59 19.81 1.25
C TRP A 67 20.23 18.46 0.92
N PHE A 68 19.71 17.67 -0.04
CA PHE A 68 20.34 16.45 -0.48
C PHE A 68 21.49 16.79 -1.44
N LYS A 69 22.71 16.42 -1.10
CA LYS A 69 23.94 16.77 -1.85
C LYS A 69 24.47 15.58 -2.67
N SER A 70 24.19 14.39 -2.23
CA SER A 70 24.60 13.13 -2.85
C SER A 70 23.45 12.12 -2.84
N GLU A 71 23.63 10.98 -3.47
CA GLU A 71 22.68 9.87 -3.47
C GLU A 71 22.37 9.38 -2.03
N GLU A 72 23.39 9.37 -1.19
CA GLU A 72 23.30 8.92 0.19
C GLU A 72 22.40 9.79 1.08
N ASP A 73 22.10 11.01 0.63
CA ASP A 73 21.24 11.93 1.38
C ASP A 73 19.74 11.72 1.12
N PHE A 74 19.39 10.90 0.11
CA PHE A 74 17.99 10.59 -0.16
C PHE A 74 17.43 9.65 0.92
N PRO A 75 16.13 9.78 1.26
CA PRO A 75 15.52 9.00 2.35
C PRO A 75 15.69 7.50 2.19
N GLY A 76 15.34 6.91 1.04
CA GLY A 76 15.49 5.47 0.80
C GLY A 76 16.92 4.95 1.01
N PRO A 77 17.96 5.54 0.38
CA PRO A 77 19.36 5.26 0.70
C PRO A 77 19.72 5.37 2.17
N GLN A 78 19.24 6.41 2.89
CA GLN A 78 19.50 6.54 4.32
C GLN A 78 18.83 5.44 5.14
N THR A 79 17.59 5.07 4.80
CA THR A 79 16.85 3.98 5.43
C THR A 79 17.60 2.65 5.29
N MET A 80 18.10 2.35 4.09
CA MET A 80 18.93 1.16 3.88
C MET A 80 20.27 1.24 4.60
N GLN A 81 20.92 2.39 4.69
CA GLN A 81 22.14 2.58 5.47
C GLN A 81 21.91 2.31 6.97
N ALA A 82 20.82 2.82 7.53
CA ALA A 82 20.44 2.58 8.92
C ALA A 82 20.21 1.08 9.17
N ALA A 83 19.51 0.41 8.26
CA ALA A 83 19.29 -1.03 8.33
C ALA A 83 20.60 -1.83 8.24
N VAL A 84 21.48 -1.49 7.29
CA VAL A 84 22.82 -2.09 7.17
C VAL A 84 23.64 -1.91 8.45
N GLN A 85 23.62 -0.70 9.00
CA GLN A 85 24.34 -0.40 10.24
C GLN A 85 23.79 -1.24 11.41
N TRP A 86 22.47 -1.37 11.50
CA TRP A 86 21.85 -2.20 12.54
C TRP A 86 22.27 -3.67 12.40
N VAL A 87 22.22 -4.25 11.20
CA VAL A 87 22.67 -5.63 10.96
C VAL A 87 24.12 -5.80 11.40
N ARG A 88 25.03 -4.91 10.97
CA ARG A 88 26.46 -4.99 11.28
C ARG A 88 26.78 -4.91 12.78
N THR A 89 25.93 -4.22 13.54
CA THR A 89 26.18 -3.99 14.97
C THR A 89 25.42 -4.95 15.88
N ASN A 90 24.38 -5.61 15.40
CA ASN A 90 23.49 -6.42 16.24
C ASN A 90 23.43 -7.90 15.87
N ALA A 91 23.79 -8.29 14.63
CA ALA A 91 23.81 -9.70 14.24
C ALA A 91 24.78 -10.49 15.15
N GLY A 92 24.37 -11.69 15.55
CA GLY A 92 25.11 -12.55 16.46
C GLY A 92 25.06 -12.15 17.95
N HIS A 93 24.31 -11.08 18.29
CA HIS A 93 24.21 -10.60 19.67
C HIS A 93 22.83 -10.82 20.31
N HIS A 94 21.86 -11.36 19.57
CA HIS A 94 20.52 -11.63 20.04
C HIS A 94 20.11 -13.06 19.71
N ASP A 95 19.44 -13.73 20.64
CA ASP A 95 18.89 -15.07 20.41
C ASP A 95 17.78 -15.05 19.35
N ARG A 96 17.06 -13.95 19.26
CA ARG A 96 16.00 -13.70 18.28
C ARG A 96 15.93 -12.20 17.98
N SER A 97 15.80 -11.86 16.73
CA SER A 97 15.65 -10.45 16.31
C SER A 97 14.65 -10.29 15.19
N LEU A 98 13.93 -9.18 15.19
CA LEU A 98 13.07 -8.73 14.12
C LEU A 98 13.53 -7.33 13.69
N LEU A 99 13.95 -7.20 12.45
CA LEU A 99 14.18 -5.92 11.77
C LEU A 99 13.04 -5.68 10.78
N VAL A 100 12.26 -4.66 11.02
CA VAL A 100 11.25 -4.16 10.06
C VAL A 100 11.83 -2.92 9.41
N ILE A 101 11.86 -2.93 8.09
CA ILE A 101 12.29 -1.80 7.26
C ILE A 101 11.07 -1.37 6.47
N ASP A 102 10.50 -0.24 6.86
CA ASP A 102 9.37 0.39 6.20
C ASP A 102 9.94 1.51 5.33
N GLU A 103 10.41 1.11 4.16
CA GLU A 103 11.04 1.95 3.16
C GLU A 103 9.99 2.42 2.17
N PHE A 104 9.81 3.74 2.07
CA PHE A 104 8.68 4.34 1.38
C PHE A 104 8.86 4.42 -0.14
N ASP A 105 10.09 4.35 -0.64
CA ASP A 105 10.35 4.23 -2.08
C ASP A 105 9.85 2.87 -2.63
N PRO A 106 9.26 2.81 -3.82
CA PRO A 106 9.22 3.84 -4.86
C PRO A 106 7.98 4.74 -4.83
N HIS A 107 7.44 5.11 -3.67
CA HIS A 107 6.38 6.11 -3.56
C HIS A 107 6.84 7.44 -4.22
N GLU A 108 5.89 8.23 -4.73
CA GLU A 108 6.20 9.57 -5.22
C GLU A 108 6.73 10.49 -4.10
N PRO A 109 7.65 11.40 -4.41
CA PRO A 109 8.13 11.79 -5.73
C PRO A 109 9.12 10.79 -6.31
N PHE A 110 9.03 10.54 -7.61
CA PHE A 110 9.97 9.67 -8.33
C PHE A 110 11.30 10.37 -8.62
N ASP A 111 11.77 11.17 -7.66
CA ASP A 111 13.00 11.94 -7.76
C ASP A 111 14.21 11.08 -7.40
N THR A 112 15.21 11.12 -8.25
CA THR A 112 16.48 10.41 -8.04
C THR A 112 17.63 11.27 -8.54
N PRO A 113 18.87 11.11 -8.01
CA PRO A 113 20.06 11.73 -8.57
C PRO A 113 20.55 10.97 -9.81
N GLU A 114 21.50 11.57 -10.55
CA GLU A 114 22.29 10.83 -11.51
C GLU A 114 23.19 9.78 -10.81
N PRO A 115 23.44 8.62 -11.40
CA PRO A 115 23.12 8.25 -12.80
C PRO A 115 21.71 7.64 -12.98
N TRP A 116 20.89 7.59 -11.92
CA TRP A 116 19.57 6.95 -11.95
C TRP A 116 18.57 7.77 -12.75
N ALA A 117 18.54 9.09 -12.55
CA ALA A 117 17.54 9.99 -13.11
C ALA A 117 17.39 9.86 -14.64
N SER A 118 18.50 9.70 -15.36
CA SER A 118 18.51 9.56 -16.81
C SER A 118 18.44 8.11 -17.31
N LYS A 119 18.52 7.10 -16.42
CA LYS A 119 18.71 5.68 -16.77
C LYS A 119 17.69 5.13 -17.78
N TYR A 120 16.45 5.54 -17.67
CA TYR A 120 15.34 5.04 -18.50
C TYR A 120 14.74 6.11 -19.42
N ARG A 121 15.34 7.29 -19.50
CA ARG A 121 14.89 8.35 -20.41
C ARG A 121 15.15 7.93 -21.86
N ALA A 122 14.08 7.85 -22.66
CA ALA A 122 14.17 7.47 -24.07
C ALA A 122 14.43 8.68 -24.97
N HIS A 123 13.97 9.87 -24.60
CA HIS A 123 14.05 11.10 -25.39
C HIS A 123 14.49 12.26 -24.50
N GLU A 124 15.47 13.04 -24.95
CA GLU A 124 15.99 14.19 -24.21
C GLU A 124 14.94 15.31 -24.06
N GLU A 125 14.05 15.44 -25.03
CA GLU A 125 12.98 16.43 -25.07
C GLU A 125 11.79 16.11 -24.14
N ASP A 126 11.65 14.86 -23.65
CA ASP A 126 10.58 14.52 -22.73
C ASP A 126 10.71 15.38 -21.46
N PRO A 127 9.59 15.88 -20.87
CA PRO A 127 9.63 16.66 -19.65
C PRO A 127 10.19 15.85 -18.49
N TRP A 128 10.64 16.52 -17.44
CA TRP A 128 11.04 15.85 -16.20
C TRP A 128 9.86 15.78 -15.25
N MET A 129 9.26 14.60 -15.13
CA MET A 129 8.08 14.35 -14.30
C MET A 129 8.42 13.42 -13.14
N ILE A 130 8.28 13.92 -11.91
CA ILE A 130 8.50 13.11 -10.69
C ILE A 130 7.24 12.94 -9.84
N TRP A 131 6.19 13.73 -10.14
CA TRP A 131 4.90 13.64 -9.49
C TRP A 131 3.85 13.16 -10.47
N PRO A 132 3.26 11.96 -10.28
CA PRO A 132 2.14 11.52 -11.10
C PRO A 132 0.90 12.38 -10.84
N PRO A 133 0.13 12.72 -11.88
CA PRO A 133 -1.22 13.21 -11.67
C PRO A 133 -2.09 12.05 -11.13
N TYR A 134 -3.08 12.35 -10.28
CA TYR A 134 -4.05 11.36 -9.82
C TYR A 134 -5.29 11.47 -10.68
N VAL A 135 -5.27 10.85 -11.89
CA VAL A 135 -6.31 11.02 -12.90
C VAL A 135 -6.72 9.70 -13.55
N ILE A 136 -7.98 9.65 -13.96
CA ILE A 136 -8.62 8.60 -14.75
C ILE A 136 -8.87 9.18 -16.13
N ASP A 137 -8.75 8.36 -17.21
CA ASP A 137 -8.84 8.81 -18.61
C ASP A 137 -7.85 9.97 -18.88
N GLY A 138 -6.63 9.86 -18.39
CA GLY A 138 -5.65 10.96 -18.38
C GLY A 138 -5.25 11.42 -19.77
N LEU A 139 -4.83 10.52 -20.64
CA LEU A 139 -4.50 10.81 -22.04
C LEU A 139 -5.71 11.23 -22.84
N LYS A 140 -6.82 10.50 -22.70
CA LYS A 140 -8.08 10.77 -23.38
C LYS A 140 -8.63 12.16 -23.09
N ASN A 141 -8.49 12.66 -21.87
CA ASN A 141 -8.96 13.97 -21.45
C ASN A 141 -7.86 15.07 -21.55
N GLY A 142 -6.66 14.74 -22.03
CA GLY A 142 -5.56 15.68 -22.13
C GLY A 142 -5.05 16.21 -20.80
N LEU A 143 -5.22 15.43 -19.74
CA LEU A 143 -4.73 15.72 -18.37
C LEU A 143 -3.28 15.33 -18.18
N ILE A 144 -2.77 14.48 -19.04
CA ILE A 144 -1.37 14.07 -19.18
C ILE A 144 -1.09 13.82 -20.67
N THR A 145 0.13 14.06 -21.11
CA THR A 145 0.57 13.75 -22.48
C THR A 145 1.31 12.41 -22.52
N GLU A 146 1.52 11.88 -23.72
CA GLU A 146 2.34 10.65 -23.91
C GLU A 146 3.78 10.86 -23.45
N GLU A 147 4.34 12.06 -23.68
CA GLU A 147 5.69 12.45 -23.26
C GLU A 147 5.80 12.45 -21.73
N GLU A 148 4.84 13.07 -21.05
CA GLU A 148 4.76 13.08 -19.59
C GLU A 148 4.60 11.67 -19.05
N GLY A 149 3.75 10.85 -19.65
CA GLY A 149 3.56 9.46 -19.28
C GLY A 149 4.84 8.61 -19.43
N ARG A 150 5.59 8.78 -20.54
CA ARG A 150 6.89 8.14 -20.70
C ARG A 150 7.87 8.57 -19.61
N SER A 151 7.91 9.86 -19.32
CA SER A 151 8.78 10.43 -18.30
C SER A 151 8.47 9.87 -16.90
N LEU A 152 7.19 9.79 -16.53
CA LEU A 152 6.78 9.21 -15.24
C LEU A 152 7.20 7.74 -15.11
N ARG A 153 7.01 6.93 -16.15
CA ARG A 153 7.47 5.52 -16.16
C ARG A 153 8.99 5.42 -16.03
N ALA A 154 9.73 6.30 -16.72
CA ALA A 154 11.17 6.35 -16.62
C ALA A 154 11.66 6.73 -15.22
N ALA A 155 11.04 7.74 -14.61
CA ALA A 155 11.36 8.20 -13.27
C ALA A 155 11.02 7.12 -12.19
N TYR A 156 9.86 6.45 -12.30
CA TYR A 156 9.51 5.31 -11.44
C TYR A 156 10.53 4.17 -11.55
N GLY A 157 10.92 3.79 -12.77
CA GLY A 157 11.94 2.76 -13.01
C GLY A 157 13.31 3.15 -12.45
N ALA A 158 13.68 4.43 -12.55
CA ALA A 158 14.91 4.97 -11.96
C ALA A 158 14.91 4.85 -10.44
N LYS A 159 13.81 5.25 -9.81
CA LYS A 159 13.60 5.16 -8.37
C LYS A 159 13.69 3.72 -7.87
N LEU A 160 12.99 2.81 -8.52
CA LEU A 160 13.03 1.38 -8.22
C LEU A 160 14.43 0.79 -8.38
N SER A 161 15.19 1.20 -9.39
CA SER A 161 16.57 0.75 -9.60
C SER A 161 17.53 1.26 -8.54
N MET A 162 17.35 2.49 -8.08
CA MET A 162 18.14 3.06 -7.00
C MET A 162 17.92 2.28 -5.71
N ILE A 163 16.67 2.04 -5.33
CA ILE A 163 16.40 1.32 -4.08
C ILE A 163 16.81 -0.16 -4.15
N ASP A 164 16.66 -0.81 -5.32
CA ASP A 164 17.17 -2.17 -5.55
C ASP A 164 18.68 -2.26 -5.30
N HIS A 165 19.45 -1.25 -5.78
CA HIS A 165 20.89 -1.17 -5.51
C HIS A 165 21.19 -1.04 -4.01
N TRP A 166 20.44 -0.20 -3.29
CA TRP A 166 20.65 -0.03 -1.85
C TRP A 166 20.18 -1.22 -1.04
N PHE A 167 19.10 -1.87 -1.45
CA PHE A 167 18.67 -3.14 -0.89
C PHE A 167 19.70 -4.24 -1.08
N GLY A 168 20.40 -4.27 -2.22
CA GLY A 168 21.55 -5.16 -2.45
C GLY A 168 22.61 -5.03 -1.37
N LYS A 169 22.95 -3.78 -0.93
CA LYS A 169 23.90 -3.55 0.16
C LYS A 169 23.43 -4.13 1.51
N LEU A 170 22.10 -4.11 1.74
CA LEU A 170 21.53 -4.75 2.94
C LEU A 170 21.65 -6.28 2.85
N LEU A 171 21.37 -6.88 1.70
CA LEU A 171 21.56 -8.31 1.50
C LEU A 171 23.02 -8.73 1.69
N ASP A 172 23.97 -7.95 1.14
CA ASP A 172 25.41 -8.19 1.36
C ASP A 172 25.79 -8.13 2.85
N ALA A 173 25.20 -7.21 3.61
CA ALA A 173 25.45 -7.11 5.04
C ALA A 173 24.86 -8.31 5.82
N ILE A 174 23.67 -8.77 5.44
CA ILE A 174 23.06 -9.98 6.01
C ILE A 174 23.92 -11.20 5.68
N ASP A 175 24.34 -11.36 4.44
CA ASP A 175 25.15 -12.49 3.97
C ASP A 175 26.54 -12.56 4.64
N ALA A 176 27.09 -11.40 5.01
CA ALA A 176 28.35 -11.30 5.74
C ALA A 176 28.17 -11.43 7.27
N SER A 177 26.95 -11.52 7.78
CA SER A 177 26.68 -11.57 9.22
C SER A 177 26.84 -12.99 9.80
N PRO A 178 27.08 -13.11 11.12
CA PRO A 178 27.08 -14.42 11.78
C PRO A 178 25.79 -15.21 11.64
N ASP A 179 24.65 -14.52 11.47
CA ASP A 179 23.31 -15.10 11.43
C ASP A 179 22.81 -15.34 10.00
N ALA A 180 23.66 -15.24 8.98
CA ALA A 180 23.29 -15.32 7.57
C ALA A 180 22.44 -16.55 7.21
N ASP A 181 22.84 -17.73 7.73
CA ASP A 181 22.16 -19.00 7.46
C ASP A 181 20.87 -19.19 8.27
N GLU A 182 20.61 -18.33 9.25
CA GLU A 182 19.44 -18.37 10.12
C GLU A 182 18.47 -17.19 9.84
N THR A 183 18.86 -16.26 8.97
CA THR A 183 18.07 -15.06 8.67
C THR A 183 17.09 -15.31 7.53
N ALA A 184 15.79 -15.16 7.81
CA ALA A 184 14.76 -15.05 6.79
C ALA A 184 14.60 -13.58 6.35
N VAL A 185 14.38 -13.35 5.05
CA VAL A 185 14.06 -12.03 4.48
C VAL A 185 12.71 -12.11 3.76
N ILE A 186 11.79 -11.24 4.13
CA ILE A 186 10.47 -11.11 3.49
C ILE A 186 10.40 -9.72 2.86
N ILE A 187 10.15 -9.66 1.55
CA ILE A 187 9.97 -8.43 0.79
C ILE A 187 8.54 -8.41 0.27
N CYS A 188 7.83 -7.34 0.54
CA CYS A 188 6.50 -7.08 0.01
C CYS A 188 6.25 -5.57 -0.10
N THR A 189 5.11 -5.20 -0.66
CA THR A 189 4.58 -3.83 -0.66
C THR A 189 3.12 -3.88 -0.22
N ASP A 190 2.52 -2.72 0.03
CA ASP A 190 1.12 -2.56 0.41
C ASP A 190 0.19 -2.61 -0.81
N HIS A 191 0.58 -1.97 -1.93
CA HIS A 191 -0.14 -1.93 -3.21
C HIS A 191 0.80 -1.59 -4.36
N GLY A 192 0.31 -1.72 -5.58
CA GLY A 192 0.97 -1.27 -6.80
C GLY A 192 0.68 0.21 -7.12
N HIS A 193 0.94 0.60 -8.37
CA HIS A 193 0.76 1.97 -8.87
C HIS A 193 0.36 1.95 -10.33
N TYR A 194 -0.63 2.76 -10.74
CA TYR A 194 -1.00 2.92 -12.15
C TYR A 194 -0.05 3.91 -12.84
N LEU A 195 0.55 3.45 -13.94
CA LEU A 195 1.49 4.22 -14.77
C LEU A 195 1.03 4.29 -16.23
N GLY A 196 -0.29 4.30 -16.43
CA GLY A 196 -0.96 4.39 -17.73
C GLY A 196 -1.83 3.17 -18.08
N GLU A 197 -1.82 2.10 -17.28
CA GLU A 197 -2.75 0.99 -17.43
C GLU A 197 -4.19 1.52 -17.28
N PHE A 198 -5.09 1.12 -18.19
CA PHE A 198 -6.46 1.61 -18.28
C PHE A 198 -6.57 3.14 -18.46
N ASP A 199 -5.52 3.82 -18.95
CA ASP A 199 -5.39 5.27 -18.96
C ASP A 199 -5.57 5.91 -17.58
N VAL A 200 -5.10 5.19 -16.53
CA VAL A 200 -5.11 5.63 -15.13
C VAL A 200 -3.69 5.95 -14.70
N TRP A 201 -3.52 7.05 -13.99
CA TRP A 201 -2.23 7.55 -13.52
C TRP A 201 -2.31 7.84 -12.03
N GLY A 202 -1.31 7.41 -11.27
CA GLY A 202 -1.32 7.54 -9.83
C GLY A 202 -2.26 6.54 -9.15
N LYS A 203 -2.90 6.97 -8.06
CA LYS A 203 -3.84 6.18 -7.26
C LYS A 203 -5.17 6.94 -7.07
N PRO A 204 -5.87 7.31 -8.17
CA PRO A 204 -7.03 8.22 -8.11
C PRO A 204 -8.31 7.59 -7.57
N GLY A 205 -8.23 6.41 -6.93
CA GLY A 205 -9.40 5.69 -6.48
C GLY A 205 -10.11 4.92 -7.60
N PHE A 206 -9.41 4.48 -8.61
CA PHE A 206 -9.89 3.52 -9.61
C PHE A 206 -10.09 2.14 -8.97
N PRO A 207 -10.98 1.26 -9.48
CA PRO A 207 -11.14 -0.09 -8.96
C PRO A 207 -9.82 -0.84 -8.88
N ILE A 208 -9.69 -1.72 -7.88
CA ILE A 208 -8.46 -2.51 -7.72
C ILE A 208 -8.39 -3.57 -8.82
N HIS A 209 -7.44 -3.38 -9.73
CA HIS A 209 -7.02 -4.39 -10.71
C HIS A 209 -5.70 -5.04 -10.27
N ASN A 210 -5.27 -6.08 -10.99
CA ASN A 210 -4.00 -6.76 -10.73
C ASN A 210 -2.81 -5.79 -10.65
N THR A 211 -2.79 -4.72 -11.46
CA THR A 211 -1.77 -3.67 -11.41
C THR A 211 -1.61 -3.05 -10.01
N LEU A 212 -2.71 -2.94 -9.26
CA LEU A 212 -2.70 -2.35 -7.92
C LEU A 212 -2.71 -3.42 -6.81
N GLY A 213 -3.43 -4.53 -7.01
CA GLY A 213 -3.73 -5.52 -5.96
C GLY A 213 -2.88 -6.78 -5.99
N HIS A 214 -2.29 -7.15 -7.14
CA HIS A 214 -1.39 -8.30 -7.24
C HIS A 214 0.04 -7.87 -6.94
N ILE A 215 0.32 -7.65 -5.68
CA ILE A 215 1.61 -7.15 -5.20
C ILE A 215 2.70 -8.23 -5.22
N PRO A 216 3.99 -7.86 -5.43
CA PRO A 216 5.10 -8.79 -5.29
C PRO A 216 5.27 -9.22 -3.83
N MET A 217 5.59 -10.51 -3.63
CA MET A 217 6.10 -11.04 -2.39
C MET A 217 7.27 -11.96 -2.70
N MET A 218 8.43 -11.68 -2.12
CA MET A 218 9.62 -12.50 -2.25
C MET A 218 10.10 -12.90 -0.87
N ILE A 219 10.41 -14.19 -0.69
CA ILE A 219 10.83 -14.74 0.60
C ILE A 219 12.11 -15.52 0.40
N ARG A 220 13.19 -15.06 1.06
CA ARG A 220 14.38 -15.88 1.31
C ARG A 220 14.18 -16.57 2.66
N TRP A 221 14.37 -17.88 2.69
CA TRP A 221 14.18 -18.67 3.90
C TRP A 221 15.31 -19.64 4.11
N PRO A 222 15.85 -19.78 5.33
CA PRO A 222 16.93 -20.70 5.63
C PRO A 222 16.67 -22.13 5.14
N GLY A 223 17.62 -22.67 4.39
CA GLY A 223 17.56 -24.05 3.87
C GLY A 223 16.54 -24.31 2.74
N ILE A 224 15.77 -23.32 2.30
CA ILE A 224 14.78 -23.48 1.22
C ILE A 224 15.35 -23.02 -0.12
N LYS A 225 15.19 -23.87 -1.14
CA LYS A 225 15.62 -23.53 -2.51
C LYS A 225 14.63 -22.59 -3.19
N PRO A 226 15.11 -21.71 -4.08
CA PRO A 226 14.27 -20.80 -4.85
C PRO A 226 13.19 -21.55 -5.68
N ARG A 227 11.98 -21.07 -5.66
CA ARG A 227 10.87 -21.53 -6.48
C ARG A 227 9.83 -20.43 -6.69
N ARG A 228 8.93 -20.63 -7.63
CA ARG A 228 7.70 -19.84 -7.76
C ARG A 228 6.57 -20.54 -7.01
N GLU A 229 5.82 -19.78 -6.24
CA GLU A 229 4.64 -20.26 -5.53
C GLU A 229 3.39 -19.63 -6.16
N GLN A 230 2.34 -20.43 -6.34
CA GLN A 230 1.09 -20.00 -6.96
C GLN A 230 -0.08 -19.93 -5.96
N ALA A 231 0.17 -20.32 -4.72
CA ALA A 231 -0.84 -20.24 -3.68
C ALA A 231 -1.24 -18.80 -3.38
N LEU A 232 -2.51 -18.59 -3.10
CA LEU A 232 -3.01 -17.28 -2.69
C LEU A 232 -2.46 -16.92 -1.31
N THR A 233 -1.95 -15.69 -1.21
CA THR A 233 -1.45 -15.08 0.03
C THR A 233 -1.90 -13.63 0.10
N THR A 234 -1.83 -13.04 1.28
CA THR A 234 -2.17 -11.63 1.50
C THR A 234 -1.28 -11.03 2.58
N THR A 235 -1.16 -9.71 2.66
CA THR A 235 -0.28 -9.01 3.61
C THR A 235 -0.59 -9.34 5.07
N VAL A 236 -1.85 -9.63 5.43
CA VAL A 236 -2.19 -10.04 6.80
C VAL A 236 -1.57 -11.38 7.22
N ASP A 237 -1.09 -12.18 6.27
CA ASP A 237 -0.42 -13.45 6.54
C ASP A 237 1.00 -13.26 7.09
N ILE A 238 1.62 -12.10 6.86
CA ILE A 238 2.96 -11.78 7.35
C ILE A 238 2.98 -11.78 8.88
N HIS A 239 2.04 -11.10 9.53
CA HIS A 239 1.92 -11.10 10.98
C HIS A 239 1.76 -12.52 11.55
N ALA A 240 0.86 -13.32 10.97
CA ALA A 240 0.64 -14.70 11.41
C ALA A 240 1.91 -15.57 11.20
N THR A 241 2.66 -15.32 10.12
CA THR A 241 3.94 -15.99 9.84
C THR A 241 4.99 -15.63 10.88
N LEU A 242 5.13 -14.35 11.22
CA LEU A 242 6.06 -13.91 12.27
C LEU A 242 5.70 -14.52 13.63
N CYS A 243 4.42 -14.51 14.00
CA CYS A 243 3.98 -15.15 15.24
C CYS A 243 4.33 -16.65 15.29
N ASP A 244 4.14 -17.36 14.18
CA ASP A 244 4.47 -18.78 14.08
C ASP A 244 5.99 -19.02 14.22
N VAL A 245 6.81 -18.24 13.51
CA VAL A 245 8.29 -18.30 13.59
C VAL A 245 8.80 -18.10 15.01
N TYR A 246 8.23 -17.14 15.73
CA TYR A 246 8.65 -16.84 17.10
C TYR A 246 7.95 -17.69 18.17
N GLY A 247 7.02 -18.59 17.77
CA GLY A 247 6.25 -19.42 18.71
C GLY A 247 5.31 -18.59 19.58
N ILE A 248 4.77 -17.48 19.05
CA ILE A 248 3.87 -16.57 19.75
C ILE A 248 2.44 -17.04 19.54
N THR A 249 1.72 -17.30 20.62
CA THR A 249 0.26 -17.51 20.56
C THR A 249 -0.45 -16.18 20.61
N VAL A 250 -1.19 -15.86 19.55
CA VAL A 250 -1.99 -14.63 19.49
C VAL A 250 -3.26 -14.80 20.29
N GLU A 251 -3.47 -13.98 21.32
CA GLU A 251 -4.65 -14.07 22.21
C GLU A 251 -5.91 -13.45 21.59
N HIS A 252 -5.74 -12.53 20.63
CA HIS A 252 -6.85 -11.90 19.92
C HIS A 252 -7.06 -12.54 18.54
N ARG A 253 -8.24 -12.34 17.99
CA ARG A 253 -8.57 -12.83 16.65
C ARG A 253 -7.74 -12.14 15.58
N THR A 254 -7.14 -12.93 14.70
CA THR A 254 -6.47 -12.48 13.46
C THR A 254 -7.02 -13.23 12.26
N HIS A 255 -6.98 -12.63 11.08
CA HIS A 255 -7.40 -13.24 9.81
C HIS A 255 -6.20 -13.74 8.99
N GLY A 256 -4.98 -13.46 9.43
CA GLY A 256 -3.76 -13.96 8.81
C GLY A 256 -3.60 -15.46 9.03
N ARG A 257 -2.91 -16.10 8.11
CA ARG A 257 -2.53 -17.51 8.15
C ARG A 257 -1.03 -17.62 7.95
N SER A 258 -0.35 -18.39 8.80
CA SER A 258 1.08 -18.59 8.67
C SER A 258 1.45 -19.15 7.29
N LEU A 259 2.46 -18.57 6.67
CA LEU A 259 3.03 -19.01 5.40
C LEU A 259 4.09 -20.11 5.61
N VAL A 260 4.51 -20.39 6.83
CA VAL A 260 5.54 -21.40 7.13
C VAL A 260 5.22 -22.77 6.52
N PRO A 261 3.98 -23.33 6.64
CA PRO A 261 3.67 -24.60 6.00
C PRO A 261 3.80 -24.60 4.48
N LEU A 262 3.52 -23.45 3.85
CA LEU A 262 3.67 -23.27 2.39
C LEU A 262 5.17 -23.16 2.02
N ILE A 263 5.93 -22.33 2.74
CA ILE A 263 7.37 -22.13 2.54
C ILE A 263 8.12 -23.46 2.66
N GLU A 264 7.82 -24.25 3.66
CA GLU A 264 8.44 -25.56 3.93
C GLU A 264 7.85 -26.70 3.09
N GLN A 265 6.94 -26.43 2.17
CA GLN A 265 6.28 -27.41 1.29
C GLN A 265 5.49 -28.50 2.04
N LYS A 266 5.02 -28.19 3.24
CA LYS A 266 4.13 -29.06 4.03
C LYS A 266 2.66 -28.90 3.65
N ALA A 267 2.32 -27.81 2.94
CA ALA A 267 1.01 -27.52 2.39
C ALA A 267 1.14 -26.93 0.99
N SER A 268 0.13 -27.14 0.16
CA SER A 268 0.02 -26.57 -1.20
C SER A 268 -0.79 -25.28 -1.24
N SER A 269 -1.48 -24.94 -0.17
CA SER A 269 -2.19 -23.67 0.00
C SER A 269 -2.43 -23.39 1.48
N VAL A 270 -2.60 -22.11 1.81
CA VAL A 270 -2.97 -21.64 3.16
C VAL A 270 -4.37 -20.99 3.15
N ARG A 271 -4.87 -20.64 1.96
CA ARG A 271 -6.20 -20.03 1.77
C ARG A 271 -6.74 -20.31 0.37
N ASP A 272 -8.06 -20.27 0.22
CA ASP A 272 -8.76 -20.44 -1.04
C ASP A 272 -9.24 -19.13 -1.66
N HIS A 273 -9.12 -18.01 -0.93
CA HIS A 273 -9.45 -16.67 -1.39
C HIS A 273 -8.67 -15.59 -0.64
N CYS A 274 -8.60 -14.41 -1.25
CA CYS A 274 -8.20 -13.16 -0.61
C CYS A 274 -9.31 -12.13 -0.75
N LEU A 275 -9.38 -11.21 0.20
CA LEU A 275 -10.24 -10.03 0.17
C LEU A 275 -9.37 -8.78 0.03
N SER A 276 -9.80 -7.84 -0.80
CA SER A 276 -9.23 -6.50 -0.91
C SER A 276 -10.34 -5.47 -1.15
N GLY A 277 -10.01 -4.20 -1.20
CA GLY A 277 -11.00 -3.14 -1.43
C GLY A 277 -10.56 -1.82 -0.82
N TYR A 278 -11.41 -0.81 -1.03
CA TYR A 278 -11.27 0.48 -0.39
C TYR A 278 -12.34 0.67 0.68
N TRP A 279 -11.99 1.32 1.78
CA TRP A 279 -12.99 1.71 2.76
C TRP A 279 -14.08 2.58 2.09
N GLY A 280 -15.34 2.22 2.35
CA GLY A 280 -16.50 2.95 1.83
C GLY A 280 -16.89 2.63 0.38
N ARG A 281 -16.17 1.74 -0.31
CA ARG A 281 -16.38 1.41 -1.72
C ARG A 281 -16.66 -0.08 -1.95
N GLU A 282 -16.30 -0.53 -3.13
CA GLU A 282 -16.37 -1.94 -3.53
C GLU A 282 -15.49 -2.84 -2.68
N VAL A 283 -15.86 -4.13 -2.63
CA VAL A 283 -15.05 -5.20 -2.05
C VAL A 283 -14.75 -6.23 -3.13
N GLN A 284 -13.50 -6.64 -3.17
CA GLN A 284 -12.98 -7.61 -4.13
C GLN A 284 -12.71 -8.96 -3.45
N LEU A 285 -13.14 -10.02 -4.10
CA LEU A 285 -12.82 -11.41 -3.80
C LEU A 285 -11.89 -11.94 -4.89
N VAL A 286 -10.70 -12.38 -4.52
CA VAL A 286 -9.76 -13.04 -5.41
C VAL A 286 -9.71 -14.52 -5.07
N THR A 287 -9.98 -15.37 -6.04
CA THR A 287 -9.84 -16.83 -5.98
C THR A 287 -8.71 -17.28 -6.89
N GLN A 288 -8.41 -18.57 -6.93
CA GLN A 288 -7.40 -19.10 -7.84
C GLN A 288 -7.71 -18.77 -9.32
N ASN A 289 -8.99 -18.80 -9.70
CA ASN A 289 -9.41 -18.67 -11.09
C ASN A 289 -10.04 -17.33 -11.44
N TYR A 290 -10.59 -16.60 -10.47
CA TYR A 290 -11.40 -15.43 -10.73
C TYR A 290 -11.06 -14.27 -9.79
N THR A 291 -11.13 -13.06 -10.33
CA THR A 291 -11.23 -11.80 -9.55
C THR A 291 -12.66 -11.30 -9.67
N TYR A 292 -13.36 -11.15 -8.55
CA TYR A 292 -14.73 -10.61 -8.51
C TYR A 292 -14.79 -9.39 -7.60
N THR A 293 -15.18 -8.25 -8.14
CA THR A 293 -15.35 -7.00 -7.40
C THR A 293 -16.82 -6.65 -7.31
N ARG A 294 -17.34 -6.59 -6.09
CA ARG A 294 -18.72 -6.24 -5.79
C ARG A 294 -18.82 -4.75 -5.46
N GLY A 295 -19.52 -4.01 -6.32
CA GLY A 295 -19.84 -2.61 -6.06
C GLY A 295 -20.94 -2.42 -5.00
N SER A 296 -21.03 -1.20 -4.49
CA SER A 296 -22.09 -0.83 -3.55
C SER A 296 -23.45 -0.75 -4.25
N VAL A 297 -24.52 -1.03 -3.52
CA VAL A 297 -25.89 -0.84 -4.00
C VAL A 297 -26.42 0.53 -3.58
N GLY A 298 -27.34 1.09 -4.37
CA GLY A 298 -27.97 2.36 -4.06
C GLY A 298 -26.98 3.52 -4.01
N ASP A 299 -27.00 4.26 -2.91
CA ASP A 299 -26.15 5.41 -2.66
C ASP A 299 -24.80 5.07 -1.97
N GLY A 300 -24.58 3.78 -1.65
CA GLY A 300 -23.35 3.31 -0.99
C GLY A 300 -23.38 3.41 0.53
N PHE A 301 -24.55 3.57 1.15
CA PHE A 301 -24.75 3.57 2.60
C PHE A 301 -25.51 2.32 3.07
N PRO A 302 -25.44 1.99 4.37
CA PRO A 302 -24.76 2.66 5.48
C PRO A 302 -23.24 2.52 5.44
N LEU A 303 -22.54 3.43 6.10
CA LEU A 303 -21.11 3.47 6.15
C LEU A 303 -20.63 3.93 7.53
N SER A 304 -19.68 3.19 8.11
CA SER A 304 -19.01 3.57 9.36
C SER A 304 -17.51 3.47 9.21
N MET A 305 -16.78 4.34 9.88
CA MET A 305 -15.34 4.20 10.08
C MET A 305 -15.07 3.77 11.52
N TRP A 306 -14.08 2.89 11.66
CA TRP A 306 -13.64 2.37 12.96
C TRP A 306 -12.19 2.79 13.16
N SER A 307 -11.88 3.43 14.27
CA SER A 307 -10.56 4.02 14.49
C SER A 307 -10.18 3.99 15.99
N ASN A 308 -8.90 3.97 16.25
CA ASN A 308 -8.33 4.22 17.57
C ASN A 308 -8.16 5.74 17.87
N ARG A 309 -8.56 6.62 16.96
CA ARG A 309 -8.42 8.08 17.06
C ARG A 309 -9.64 8.81 16.52
N TRP A 310 -9.79 10.08 16.90
CA TRP A 310 -10.88 10.96 16.47
C TRP A 310 -10.64 11.65 15.11
N SER A 311 -9.59 11.29 14.40
CA SER A 311 -9.30 11.79 13.05
C SER A 311 -9.51 10.69 12.03
N THR A 312 -10.11 11.04 10.90
CA THR A 312 -10.34 10.12 9.78
C THR A 312 -9.15 10.04 8.83
N MET A 313 -8.18 10.98 8.93
CA MET A 313 -7.01 11.05 8.05
C MET A 313 -5.92 11.94 8.64
N PRO A 314 -4.68 11.81 8.14
CA PRO A 314 -3.60 12.77 8.36
C PRO A 314 -4.04 14.21 8.00
N VAL A 315 -3.99 15.10 8.98
CA VAL A 315 -4.57 16.44 8.84
C VAL A 315 -3.80 17.31 7.85
N HIS A 316 -2.47 17.10 7.71
CA HIS A 316 -1.66 17.90 6.81
C HIS A 316 -1.83 17.54 5.33
N SER A 317 -2.08 16.26 5.04
CA SER A 317 -2.37 15.80 3.67
C SER A 317 -3.79 16.18 3.23
N MET A 318 -4.71 16.27 4.20
CA MET A 318 -6.14 16.49 3.97
C MET A 318 -6.71 17.54 4.93
N PRO A 319 -6.32 18.82 4.78
CA PRO A 319 -6.63 19.87 5.75
C PRO A 319 -8.13 20.17 5.92
N HIS A 320 -8.97 19.73 5.01
CA HIS A 320 -10.43 19.85 5.09
C HIS A 320 -11.12 18.68 5.78
N ILE A 321 -10.43 17.57 6.01
CA ILE A 321 -10.96 16.50 6.83
C ILE A 321 -10.86 16.94 8.28
N ARG A 322 -12.02 17.18 8.88
CA ARG A 322 -12.12 17.67 10.25
C ARG A 322 -12.27 16.50 11.22
N LEU A 323 -11.80 16.71 12.43
CA LEU A 323 -12.13 15.82 13.52
C LEU A 323 -13.65 15.66 13.65
N PRO A 324 -14.15 14.44 13.89
CA PRO A 324 -15.56 14.24 14.24
C PRO A 324 -15.91 15.08 15.45
N ARG A 325 -17.07 15.74 15.43
CA ARG A 325 -17.53 16.47 16.61
C ARG A 325 -18.15 15.49 17.60
N PRO A 326 -17.94 15.66 18.92
CA PRO A 326 -18.53 14.78 19.93
C PRO A 326 -20.06 14.76 19.91
N ASP A 327 -20.71 15.81 19.44
CA ASP A 327 -22.15 15.94 19.25
C ASP A 327 -22.67 15.27 17.97
N GLN A 328 -21.79 14.72 17.16
CA GLN A 328 -22.11 14.07 15.89
C GLN A 328 -21.80 12.59 15.96
N ARG A 329 -22.71 11.73 16.21
CA ARG A 329 -22.74 10.31 15.87
C ARG A 329 -21.53 9.41 16.20
N ALA A 330 -20.34 9.96 16.52
CA ALA A 330 -19.19 9.14 16.93
C ALA A 330 -19.35 8.66 18.38
N TYR A 331 -19.07 7.39 18.61
CA TYR A 331 -19.16 6.76 19.92
C TYR A 331 -18.17 5.61 20.09
N LEU A 332 -17.95 5.18 21.33
CA LEU A 332 -17.15 3.99 21.60
C LEU A 332 -17.98 2.74 21.32
N ASP A 333 -17.37 1.83 20.59
CA ASP A 333 -17.94 0.52 20.22
C ASP A 333 -16.79 -0.50 20.10
N ALA A 334 -17.08 -1.73 19.71
CA ALA A 334 -16.10 -2.74 19.38
C ALA A 334 -16.39 -3.31 17.99
N MET A 335 -15.34 -3.59 17.22
CA MET A 335 -15.49 -4.31 15.95
C MET A 335 -16.16 -5.67 16.22
N PRO A 336 -17.07 -6.14 15.33
CA PRO A 336 -17.68 -7.46 15.47
C PRO A 336 -16.63 -8.55 15.68
N GLY A 337 -16.81 -9.36 16.71
CA GLY A 337 -15.86 -10.43 17.08
C GLY A 337 -14.60 -9.97 17.84
N SER A 338 -14.55 -8.70 18.27
CA SER A 338 -13.50 -8.14 19.12
C SER A 338 -14.08 -7.58 20.40
N SER A 339 -13.28 -7.56 21.48
CA SER A 339 -13.60 -6.85 22.73
C SER A 339 -12.82 -5.53 22.87
N VAL A 340 -11.96 -5.20 21.90
CA VAL A 340 -11.15 -3.99 21.95
C VAL A 340 -12.04 -2.78 21.64
N PRO A 341 -12.15 -1.80 22.55
CA PRO A 341 -12.94 -0.61 22.30
C PRO A 341 -12.25 0.30 21.26
N VAL A 342 -13.04 0.73 20.29
CA VAL A 342 -12.63 1.66 19.26
C VAL A 342 -13.69 2.73 19.05
N ILE A 343 -13.35 3.82 18.40
CA ILE A 343 -14.28 4.86 18.01
C ILE A 343 -14.99 4.41 16.72
N ARG A 344 -16.32 4.30 16.78
CA ARG A 344 -17.15 4.13 15.58
C ARG A 344 -17.71 5.47 15.17
N GLN A 345 -17.46 5.85 13.92
CA GLN A 345 -18.00 7.06 13.27
C GLN A 345 -18.96 6.63 12.15
N PRO A 346 -20.28 6.64 12.35
CA PRO A 346 -21.25 6.49 11.28
C PRO A 346 -21.25 7.73 10.38
N PHE A 347 -21.33 7.50 9.07
CA PHE A 347 -21.49 8.55 8.05
C PHE A 347 -22.90 8.51 7.49
N MET A 348 -23.39 9.66 7.03
CA MET A 348 -24.67 9.83 6.38
C MET A 348 -24.48 10.48 5.02
N GLN A 349 -25.48 10.34 4.17
CA GLN A 349 -25.50 11.03 2.90
C GLN A 349 -25.31 12.55 3.11
N GLY A 350 -24.38 13.14 2.36
CA GLY A 350 -24.01 14.56 2.47
C GLY A 350 -22.87 14.85 3.45
N ASP A 351 -22.41 13.86 4.19
CA ASP A 351 -21.17 14.02 4.99
C ASP A 351 -19.94 14.13 4.08
N PHE A 352 -18.94 14.87 4.55
CA PHE A 352 -17.65 14.91 3.90
C PHE A 352 -16.89 13.61 4.15
N LEU A 353 -16.52 12.93 3.07
CA LEU A 353 -15.77 11.67 3.10
C LEU A 353 -14.32 11.88 2.65
N PRO A 354 -13.39 10.99 3.04
CA PRO A 354 -12.06 10.94 2.43
C PRO A 354 -12.14 10.80 0.90
N PHE A 355 -11.18 11.38 0.18
CA PHE A 355 -11.26 11.44 -1.30
C PHE A 355 -11.38 10.07 -1.97
N TRP A 356 -10.74 9.03 -1.40
CA TRP A 356 -10.83 7.67 -1.92
C TRP A 356 -12.21 7.01 -1.74
N ALA A 357 -13.03 7.54 -0.85
CA ALA A 357 -14.40 7.04 -0.66
C ALA A 357 -15.41 7.63 -1.63
N TYR A 358 -15.01 8.67 -2.37
CA TYR A 358 -15.82 9.19 -3.47
C TYR A 358 -15.61 8.35 -4.73
N GLY A 359 -16.64 8.20 -5.52
CA GLY A 359 -16.60 7.34 -6.72
C GLY A 359 -16.80 5.88 -6.38
N GLY A 360 -16.02 5.01 -7.00
CA GLY A 360 -16.19 3.57 -6.89
C GLY A 360 -17.36 3.02 -7.70
N LEU A 361 -17.48 1.71 -7.70
CA LEU A 361 -18.54 1.01 -8.43
C LEU A 361 -19.85 1.11 -7.66
N LYS A 362 -20.89 1.61 -8.33
CA LYS A 362 -22.26 1.70 -7.80
C LYS A 362 -23.21 0.93 -8.70
N ASN A 363 -23.87 -0.08 -8.15
CA ASN A 363 -24.75 -0.99 -8.89
C ASN A 363 -24.05 -1.69 -10.07
N GLU A 364 -22.73 -1.76 -10.05
CA GLU A 364 -21.88 -2.39 -11.06
C GLU A 364 -20.93 -3.36 -10.38
N ASN A 365 -20.55 -4.40 -11.08
CA ASN A 365 -19.57 -5.38 -10.62
C ASN A 365 -18.50 -5.59 -11.69
N LEU A 366 -17.34 -6.10 -11.26
CA LEU A 366 -16.31 -6.59 -12.18
C LEU A 366 -16.08 -8.06 -11.92
N LEU A 367 -15.88 -8.81 -12.99
CA LEU A 367 -15.54 -10.25 -12.95
C LEU A 367 -14.54 -10.55 -14.06
N PHE A 368 -13.39 -11.10 -13.68
CA PHE A 368 -12.34 -11.46 -14.61
C PHE A 368 -11.91 -12.90 -14.39
N ASP A 369 -11.69 -13.64 -15.50
CA ASP A 369 -11.09 -14.97 -15.47
C ASP A 369 -9.56 -14.84 -15.53
N ARG A 370 -8.89 -15.11 -14.43
CA ARG A 370 -7.44 -14.93 -14.27
C ARG A 370 -6.59 -15.86 -15.14
N ASN A 371 -7.18 -16.92 -15.66
CA ASN A 371 -6.45 -17.89 -16.49
C ASN A 371 -6.37 -17.44 -17.96
N VAL A 372 -7.37 -16.72 -18.45
CA VAL A 372 -7.47 -16.31 -19.85
C VAL A 372 -7.34 -14.82 -20.05
N ASP A 373 -7.62 -14.02 -19.02
CA ASP A 373 -7.53 -12.55 -19.02
C ASP A 373 -6.74 -12.03 -17.80
N PRO A 374 -5.43 -12.29 -17.72
CA PRO A 374 -4.60 -11.80 -16.63
C PRO A 374 -4.46 -10.28 -16.60
N GLY A 375 -4.80 -9.59 -17.71
CA GLY A 375 -4.81 -8.13 -17.82
C GLY A 375 -6.10 -7.48 -17.31
N GLU A 376 -7.13 -8.28 -17.00
CA GLU A 376 -8.44 -7.82 -16.51
C GLU A 376 -9.11 -6.79 -17.44
N LEU A 377 -9.10 -7.09 -18.76
CA LEU A 377 -9.61 -6.21 -19.81
C LEU A 377 -11.08 -6.53 -20.17
N ASP A 378 -11.51 -7.79 -20.00
CA ASP A 378 -12.82 -8.28 -20.42
C ASP A 378 -13.71 -8.57 -19.20
N ASN A 379 -14.52 -7.57 -18.82
CA ASN A 379 -15.45 -7.73 -17.70
C ASN A 379 -16.59 -8.69 -18.01
N LEU A 380 -16.62 -9.83 -17.34
CA LEU A 380 -17.63 -10.91 -17.48
C LEU A 380 -18.84 -10.73 -16.55
N ALA A 381 -18.85 -9.71 -15.69
CA ALA A 381 -19.96 -9.48 -14.77
C ALA A 381 -21.24 -9.12 -15.53
N ALA A 382 -22.38 -9.54 -14.99
CA ALA A 382 -23.68 -9.17 -15.55
C ALA A 382 -23.88 -7.65 -15.44
N VAL A 383 -24.34 -7.05 -16.51
CA VAL A 383 -24.79 -5.64 -16.52
C VAL A 383 -25.97 -5.50 -15.56
N HIS A 384 -26.03 -4.39 -14.82
CA HIS A 384 -27.11 -4.13 -13.87
C HIS A 384 -28.49 -4.36 -14.51
N GLY A 385 -29.31 -5.17 -13.84
CA GLY A 385 -30.65 -5.56 -14.33
C GLY A 385 -30.68 -6.77 -15.29
N THR A 386 -29.51 -7.38 -15.63
CA THR A 386 -29.44 -8.63 -16.39
C THR A 386 -29.28 -9.83 -15.44
N VAL A 387 -29.45 -11.05 -15.98
CA VAL A 387 -29.31 -12.29 -15.21
C VAL A 387 -27.85 -12.61 -14.99
N GLN A 388 -27.44 -12.72 -13.73
CA GLN A 388 -26.07 -13.16 -13.36
C GLN A 388 -25.81 -14.59 -13.85
N THR A 389 -24.59 -14.82 -14.30
CA THR A 389 -24.10 -16.17 -14.62
C THR A 389 -24.02 -17.05 -13.37
N GLU A 390 -24.00 -18.38 -13.54
CA GLU A 390 -23.81 -19.29 -12.40
C GLU A 390 -22.46 -19.10 -11.70
N ILE A 391 -21.43 -18.71 -12.47
CA ILE A 391 -20.11 -18.36 -11.93
C ILE A 391 -20.24 -17.13 -11.01
N GLU A 392 -20.85 -16.05 -11.49
CA GLU A 392 -21.01 -14.83 -10.69
C GLU A 392 -21.85 -15.10 -9.44
N LYS A 393 -22.94 -15.83 -9.54
CA LYS A 393 -23.75 -16.23 -8.36
C LYS A 393 -22.94 -17.02 -7.33
N SER A 394 -22.06 -17.91 -7.78
CA SER A 394 -21.15 -18.66 -6.91
C SER A 394 -20.17 -17.74 -6.20
N LEU A 395 -19.59 -16.78 -6.91
CA LEU A 395 -18.64 -15.80 -6.34
C LEU A 395 -19.31 -14.84 -5.36
N VAL A 396 -20.54 -14.41 -5.64
CA VAL A 396 -21.35 -13.61 -4.69
C VAL A 396 -21.59 -14.38 -3.39
N ARG A 397 -21.94 -15.66 -3.46
CA ARG A 397 -22.07 -16.50 -2.25
C ARG A 397 -20.77 -16.60 -1.48
N ARG A 398 -19.66 -16.89 -2.20
CA ARG A 398 -18.34 -17.02 -1.58
C ARG A 398 -17.87 -15.71 -0.94
N LEU A 399 -18.11 -14.55 -1.60
CA LEU A 399 -17.83 -13.24 -1.04
C LEU A 399 -18.60 -12.99 0.27
N LYS A 400 -19.91 -13.31 0.28
CA LYS A 400 -20.72 -13.20 1.48
C LYS A 400 -20.20 -14.09 2.60
N GLU A 401 -19.88 -15.35 2.32
CA GLU A 401 -19.29 -16.28 3.28
C GLU A 401 -17.96 -15.74 3.83
N ALA A 402 -17.07 -15.27 2.95
CA ALA A 402 -15.80 -14.69 3.34
C ALA A 402 -15.95 -13.46 4.26
N LEU A 403 -16.91 -12.58 3.99
CA LEU A 403 -17.22 -11.43 4.85
C LEU A 403 -17.75 -11.86 6.20
N LEU A 404 -18.61 -12.88 6.25
CA LEU A 404 -19.13 -13.45 7.52
C LEU A 404 -18.01 -14.15 8.32
N GLU A 405 -17.12 -14.88 7.66
CA GLU A 405 -15.96 -15.52 8.29
C GLU A 405 -15.06 -14.53 9.03
N ILE A 406 -14.88 -13.33 8.47
CA ILE A 406 -14.10 -12.26 9.12
C ILE A 406 -14.91 -11.37 10.05
N ASN A 407 -16.19 -11.66 10.30
CA ASN A 407 -17.13 -10.82 11.07
C ASN A 407 -17.18 -9.38 10.53
N ALA A 408 -17.29 -9.22 9.22
CA ALA A 408 -17.47 -7.89 8.64
C ALA A 408 -18.69 -7.19 9.25
N PRO A 409 -18.62 -5.88 9.55
CA PRO A 409 -19.76 -5.13 10.06
C PRO A 409 -21.01 -5.24 9.16
N GLU A 410 -22.19 -5.22 9.75
CA GLU A 410 -23.46 -5.33 9.01
C GLU A 410 -23.62 -4.27 7.94
N ASP A 411 -23.17 -3.04 8.19
CA ASP A 411 -23.18 -1.96 7.22
C ASP A 411 -22.38 -2.31 5.91
N VAL A 412 -21.34 -3.14 6.00
CA VAL A 412 -20.64 -3.64 4.81
C VAL A 412 -21.53 -4.57 4.00
N LEU A 413 -22.20 -5.53 4.66
CA LEU A 413 -23.10 -6.47 3.98
C LEU A 413 -24.30 -5.75 3.37
N GLU A 414 -24.87 -4.79 4.10
CA GLU A 414 -25.99 -3.97 3.62
C GLU A 414 -25.60 -3.14 2.41
N ARG A 415 -24.50 -2.39 2.50
CA ARG A 415 -23.99 -1.55 1.43
C ARG A 415 -23.67 -2.33 0.16
N LEU A 416 -23.25 -3.59 0.28
CA LEU A 416 -22.98 -4.48 -0.86
C LEU A 416 -24.21 -5.27 -1.33
N GLY A 417 -25.38 -5.12 -0.70
CA GLY A 417 -26.58 -5.88 -0.99
C GLY A 417 -26.44 -7.38 -0.74
N LEU A 418 -25.70 -7.75 0.31
CA LEU A 418 -25.39 -9.14 0.70
C LEU A 418 -26.08 -9.57 2.00
N GLN A 419 -27.04 -8.78 2.51
CA GLN A 419 -27.82 -9.14 3.72
C GLN A 419 -28.55 -10.47 3.55
N THR A 420 -28.79 -11.16 4.67
CA THR A 420 -29.78 -12.25 4.77
C THR A 420 -31.14 -11.62 5.02
N HIS A 421 -32.05 -11.72 4.06
CA HIS A 421 -33.47 -11.52 4.31
C HIS A 421 -34.06 -12.72 5.01
#